data_b544686d4cc7dabad3f352cd53c4667e
#
_entry.id   b544686d4cc7dabad3f352cd53c4667e
#
_cell.length_a   1.000
_cell.length_b   1.000
_cell.length_c   1.000
_cell.angle_alpha   90.00
_cell.angle_beta   90.00
_cell.angle_gamma   90.00
#
_symmetry.space_group_name_H-M   'P 1'
#
loop_
_entity.id
_entity.type
_entity.pdbx_description
1 polymer ?
#
loop_
_entity_poly.entity_id
_entity_poly.type
_entity_poly.pdbx_seq_one_letter_code
_entity_poly.pdbx_strand_id
1 'polypeptide(L)'
;GLSLVLLFFFFFFENMNQILGGIMATQQIEDPVKRKIAEYALITVSIWIMVVGIYFFKFPNNFSFGGVTGFSSVVSRLTGMNASDFTFAVNTGLLVLGFLFLGTDVGIKTVYSSMLMSFSLSALDRFMPMAGTITDQPMLELIFAIFLPAIGSAILFNIGASSGGTDIIAMILKAHSSMNIGTALLVVDITSVVMSFFVFGPTTGLYSSLGLMAKSLVIDGVIENINLCKCFNIICDDPDPICDFIIKDLNRSATIYKAQGAFSHHSKTVIMTTMKRSQAVRLRNYIKKVEPTAFILISNSSEIIGKGFLSN
;
A
#
# COMPACT_ATOMS: atom_id res chain seq x y z
N GLY A 1 19.82 -14.22 14.95
CA GLY A 1 19.28 -13.07 14.26
C GLY A 1 19.11 -13.28 12.76
N LEU A 2 20.18 -13.58 12.01
CA LEU A 2 20.18 -13.67 10.53
C LEU A 2 19.22 -14.77 10.00
N SER A 3 19.16 -15.93 10.65
CA SER A 3 18.28 -17.03 10.24
C SER A 3 16.79 -16.69 10.36
N LEU A 4 16.41 -15.88 11.32
CA LEU A 4 15.02 -15.47 11.54
C LEU A 4 14.59 -14.42 10.49
N VAL A 5 15.51 -13.54 10.10
CA VAL A 5 15.31 -12.55 9.03
C VAL A 5 15.18 -13.25 7.69
N LEU A 6 16.05 -14.24 7.39
CA LEU A 6 15.98 -15.02 6.16
C LEU A 6 14.71 -15.86 6.07
N LEU A 7 14.28 -16.49 7.17
CA LEU A 7 13.00 -17.22 7.25
C LEU A 7 11.79 -16.29 6.99
N PHE A 8 11.82 -15.10 7.59
CA PHE A 8 10.78 -14.09 7.35
C PHE A 8 10.74 -13.63 5.89
N PHE A 9 11.92 -13.42 5.27
CA PHE A 9 12.02 -13.06 3.86
C PHE A 9 11.48 -14.15 2.94
N PHE A 10 11.86 -15.39 3.16
CA PHE A 10 11.38 -16.52 2.37
C PHE A 10 9.86 -16.65 2.47
N PHE A 11 9.34 -16.62 3.70
CA PHE A 11 7.90 -16.65 3.95
C PHE A 11 7.16 -15.45 3.33
N PHE A 12 7.74 -14.24 3.40
CA PHE A 12 7.15 -13.04 2.84
C PHE A 12 7.07 -13.08 1.31
N PHE A 13 8.15 -13.44 0.62
CA PHE A 13 8.15 -13.51 -0.85
C PHE A 13 7.24 -14.62 -1.37
N GLU A 14 7.22 -15.77 -0.73
CA GLU A 14 6.34 -16.88 -1.10
C GLU A 14 4.86 -16.51 -0.94
N ASN A 15 4.53 -15.75 0.10
CA ASN A 15 3.15 -15.38 0.41
C ASN A 15 2.73 -13.99 -0.10
N MET A 16 3.60 -13.22 -0.74
CA MET A 16 3.26 -11.85 -1.18
C MET A 16 2.04 -11.81 -2.11
N ASN A 17 1.93 -12.74 -3.05
CA ASN A 17 0.75 -12.86 -3.91
C ASN A 17 -0.51 -13.26 -3.13
N GLN A 18 -0.38 -14.03 -2.05
CA GLN A 18 -1.48 -14.39 -1.16
C GLN A 18 -1.91 -13.20 -0.29
N ILE A 19 -0.96 -12.42 0.21
CA ILE A 19 -1.23 -11.20 0.99
C ILE A 19 -1.97 -10.18 0.12
N LEU A 20 -1.49 -9.92 -1.10
CA LEU A 20 -2.16 -9.03 -2.05
C LEU A 20 -3.54 -9.56 -2.46
N GLY A 21 -3.66 -10.87 -2.67
CA GLY A 21 -4.94 -11.54 -2.90
C GLY A 21 -5.89 -11.43 -1.71
N GLY A 22 -5.37 -11.53 -0.48
CA GLY A 22 -6.10 -11.36 0.77
C GLY A 22 -6.69 -9.95 0.91
N ILE A 23 -5.94 -8.91 0.55
CA ILE A 23 -6.42 -7.52 0.55
C ILE A 23 -7.63 -7.37 -0.37
N MET A 24 -7.55 -7.92 -1.59
CA MET A 24 -8.65 -7.89 -2.54
C MET A 24 -9.85 -8.71 -2.06
N ALA A 25 -9.62 -9.85 -1.39
CA ALA A 25 -10.67 -10.69 -0.83
C ALA A 25 -11.38 -10.01 0.35
N THR A 26 -10.65 -9.29 1.20
CA THR A 26 -11.23 -8.58 2.35
C THR A 26 -12.32 -7.58 1.93
N GLN A 27 -12.13 -6.91 0.79
CA GLN A 27 -13.13 -5.97 0.25
C GLN A 27 -14.39 -6.66 -0.31
N GLN A 28 -14.39 -7.99 -0.47
CA GLN A 28 -15.53 -8.79 -0.99
C GLN A 28 -16.29 -9.51 0.11
N ILE A 29 -15.87 -9.41 1.37
CA ILE A 29 -16.54 -10.05 2.51
C ILE A 29 -17.84 -9.28 2.80
N GLU A 30 -18.99 -9.93 2.58
CA GLU A 30 -20.31 -9.33 2.86
C GLU A 30 -20.62 -9.22 4.35
N ASP A 31 -20.10 -10.13 5.16
CA ASP A 31 -20.26 -10.12 6.61
C ASP A 31 -19.40 -9.01 7.25
N PRO A 32 -20.01 -8.00 7.87
CA PRO A 32 -19.29 -6.84 8.41
C PRO A 32 -18.33 -7.22 9.54
N VAL A 33 -18.62 -8.26 10.31
CA VAL A 33 -17.74 -8.71 11.41
C VAL A 33 -16.49 -9.39 10.84
N LYS A 34 -16.68 -10.31 9.90
CA LYS A 34 -15.56 -10.99 9.24
C LYS A 34 -14.67 -10.00 8.49
N ARG A 35 -15.26 -8.99 7.85
CA ARG A 35 -14.52 -7.93 7.17
C ARG A 35 -13.64 -7.16 8.14
N LYS A 36 -14.17 -6.72 9.30
CA LYS A 36 -13.37 -6.03 10.33
C LYS A 36 -12.23 -6.90 10.84
N ILE A 37 -12.47 -8.18 11.14
CA ILE A 37 -11.42 -9.10 11.59
C ILE A 37 -10.31 -9.20 10.54
N ALA A 38 -10.66 -9.35 9.28
CA ALA A 38 -9.69 -9.44 8.18
C ALA A 38 -8.90 -8.11 8.00
N GLU A 39 -9.53 -6.95 8.15
CA GLU A 39 -8.87 -5.66 8.13
C GLU A 39 -7.82 -5.53 9.25
N TYR A 40 -8.17 -5.89 10.50
CA TYR A 40 -7.22 -5.88 11.62
C TYR A 40 -6.09 -6.91 11.47
N ALA A 41 -6.36 -8.07 10.91
CA ALA A 41 -5.32 -9.05 10.58
C ALA A 41 -4.34 -8.49 9.54
N LEU A 42 -4.84 -7.82 8.50
CA LEU A 42 -4.01 -7.14 7.50
C LEU A 42 -3.18 -6.01 8.11
N ILE A 43 -3.77 -5.19 8.99
CA ILE A 43 -3.03 -4.15 9.74
C ILE A 43 -1.87 -4.79 10.50
N THR A 44 -2.14 -5.87 11.22
CA THR A 44 -1.12 -6.56 12.02
C THR A 44 0.05 -7.06 11.17
N VAL A 45 -0.25 -7.75 10.07
CA VAL A 45 0.77 -8.24 9.12
C VAL A 45 1.56 -7.08 8.51
N SER A 46 0.89 -6.02 8.09
CA SER A 46 1.52 -4.84 7.50
C SER A 46 2.48 -4.16 8.49
N ILE A 47 2.09 -4.03 9.73
CA ILE A 47 2.95 -3.46 10.78
C ILE A 47 4.18 -4.34 11.04
N TRP A 48 4.04 -5.67 11.09
CA TRP A 48 5.20 -6.54 11.26
C TRP A 48 6.18 -6.44 10.08
N ILE A 49 5.70 -6.35 8.85
CA ILE A 49 6.54 -6.10 7.67
C ILE A 49 7.32 -4.79 7.82
N MET A 50 6.63 -3.71 8.24
CA MET A 50 7.26 -2.41 8.47
C MET A 50 8.29 -2.45 9.59
N VAL A 51 7.95 -3.07 10.71
CA VAL A 51 8.83 -3.18 11.89
C VAL A 51 10.13 -3.88 11.54
N VAL A 52 10.07 -4.97 10.77
CA VAL A 52 11.27 -5.68 10.30
C VAL A 52 12.15 -4.76 9.44
N GLY A 53 11.57 -4.03 8.48
CA GLY A 53 12.31 -3.10 7.63
C GLY A 53 12.95 -1.95 8.41
N ILE A 54 12.23 -1.41 9.38
CA ILE A 54 12.70 -0.28 10.19
C ILE A 54 13.76 -0.73 11.20
N TYR A 55 13.48 -1.77 11.96
CA TYR A 55 14.34 -2.18 13.07
C TYR A 55 15.66 -2.78 12.58
N PHE A 56 15.62 -3.70 11.62
CA PHE A 56 16.81 -4.43 11.18
C PHE A 56 17.64 -3.70 10.12
N PHE A 57 17.05 -2.86 9.29
CA PHE A 57 17.74 -2.25 8.15
C PHE A 57 17.86 -0.72 8.24
N LYS A 58 16.82 -0.04 8.74
CA LYS A 58 16.81 1.43 8.75
C LYS A 58 17.55 2.01 9.95
N PHE A 59 17.24 1.57 11.17
CA PHE A 59 17.84 2.11 12.39
C PHE A 59 19.34 1.87 12.48
N PRO A 60 19.90 0.66 12.22
CA PRO A 60 21.32 0.42 12.32
C PRO A 60 22.16 1.26 11.34
N ASN A 61 21.60 1.61 10.18
CA ASN A 61 22.24 2.44 9.16
C ASN A 61 22.01 3.95 9.37
N ASN A 62 21.27 4.37 10.38
CA ASN A 62 20.87 5.76 10.61
C ASN A 62 20.15 6.41 9.43
N PHE A 63 19.44 5.62 8.60
CA PHE A 63 18.66 6.17 7.50
C PHE A 63 17.50 7.01 8.01
N SER A 64 17.48 8.30 7.69
CA SER A 64 16.55 9.29 8.23
C SER A 64 15.51 9.70 7.18
N PHE A 65 14.69 8.75 6.75
CA PHE A 65 13.57 9.01 5.87
C PHE A 65 12.30 8.34 6.39
N GLY A 66 11.16 8.90 6.03
CA GLY A 66 9.86 8.30 6.29
C GLY A 66 9.42 8.36 7.76
N GLY A 67 8.60 9.32 8.02
CA GLY A 67 7.86 9.45 9.26
C GLY A 67 8.66 9.87 10.49
N VAL A 68 8.02 9.71 11.62
CA VAL A 68 8.65 9.93 12.93
C VAL A 68 9.88 9.04 13.13
N THR A 69 9.91 7.85 12.50
CA THR A 69 11.10 6.97 12.55
C THR A 69 12.32 7.56 11.83
N GLY A 70 12.14 8.47 10.86
CA GLY A 70 13.22 9.26 10.27
C GLY A 70 13.76 10.30 11.24
N PHE A 71 12.88 11.05 11.89
CA PHE A 71 13.24 11.99 12.94
C PHE A 71 13.86 11.30 14.15
N SER A 72 13.38 10.13 14.55
CA SER A 72 13.90 9.41 15.71
C SER A 72 15.36 9.03 15.56
N SER A 73 15.83 8.69 14.36
CA SER A 73 17.25 8.43 14.10
C SER A 73 18.11 9.69 14.36
N VAL A 74 17.63 10.86 13.90
CA VAL A 74 18.31 12.15 14.10
C VAL A 74 18.34 12.53 15.59
N VAL A 75 17.18 12.46 16.26
CA VAL A 75 17.07 12.83 17.67
C VAL A 75 17.86 11.89 18.56
N SER A 76 17.83 10.59 18.28
CA SER A 76 18.63 9.59 18.99
C SER A 76 20.12 9.92 18.95
N ARG A 77 20.63 10.33 17.79
CA ARG A 77 22.04 10.73 17.65
C ARG A 77 22.41 11.99 18.42
N LEU A 78 21.48 12.96 18.48
CA LEU A 78 21.75 14.26 19.15
C LEU A 78 21.58 14.17 20.66
N THR A 79 20.66 13.39 21.17
CA THR A 79 20.24 13.35 22.58
C THR A 79 20.69 12.10 23.33
N GLY A 80 21.08 11.05 22.61
CA GLY A 80 21.35 9.73 23.18
C GLY A 80 20.09 8.96 23.57
N MET A 81 18.88 9.50 23.32
CA MET A 81 17.63 8.76 23.51
C MET A 81 17.53 7.59 22.55
N ASN A 82 16.85 6.52 22.99
CA ASN A 82 16.55 5.41 22.13
C ASN A 82 15.55 5.86 21.03
N ALA A 83 15.85 5.52 19.75
CA ALA A 83 15.01 5.89 18.62
C ALA A 83 13.58 5.30 18.72
N SER A 84 13.45 4.12 19.28
CA SER A 84 12.15 3.44 19.46
C SER A 84 11.29 4.17 20.49
N ASP A 85 11.88 4.60 21.62
CA ASP A 85 11.19 5.32 22.69
C ASP A 85 10.72 6.70 22.22
N PHE A 86 11.57 7.42 21.46
CA PHE A 86 11.18 8.67 20.84
C PHE A 86 10.03 8.48 19.86
N THR A 87 10.10 7.45 19.02
CA THR A 87 9.01 7.11 18.08
C THR A 87 7.71 6.85 18.83
N PHE A 88 7.75 6.10 19.94
CA PHE A 88 6.58 5.84 20.78
C PHE A 88 5.97 7.14 21.34
N ALA A 89 6.77 8.01 21.92
CA ALA A 89 6.31 9.25 22.54
C ALA A 89 5.65 10.18 21.50
N VAL A 90 6.30 10.41 20.36
CA VAL A 90 5.78 11.31 19.30
C VAL A 90 4.55 10.73 18.63
N ASN A 91 4.53 9.43 18.33
CA ASN A 91 3.35 8.77 17.76
C ASN A 91 2.12 8.92 18.66
N THR A 92 2.29 8.78 19.97
CA THR A 92 1.19 8.96 20.93
C THR A 92 0.59 10.38 20.84
N GLY A 93 1.43 11.41 20.72
CA GLY A 93 0.98 12.79 20.55
C GLY A 93 0.25 13.02 19.21
N LEU A 94 0.80 12.50 18.11
CA LEU A 94 0.23 12.68 16.77
C LEU A 94 -1.10 11.91 16.57
N LEU A 95 -1.34 10.85 17.34
CA LEU A 95 -2.62 10.15 17.33
C LEU A 95 -3.81 11.04 17.69
N VAL A 96 -3.63 11.98 18.63
CA VAL A 96 -4.67 12.93 19.01
C VAL A 96 -5.07 13.77 17.78
N LEU A 97 -4.10 14.25 17.00
CA LEU A 97 -4.35 14.98 15.76
C LEU A 97 -5.08 14.10 14.72
N GLY A 98 -4.68 12.83 14.60
CA GLY A 98 -5.33 11.89 13.70
C GLY A 98 -6.84 11.73 13.98
N PHE A 99 -7.22 11.63 15.24
CA PHE A 99 -8.62 11.57 15.64
C PHE A 99 -9.43 12.81 15.27
N LEU A 100 -8.84 13.99 15.43
CA LEU A 100 -9.50 15.25 15.17
C LEU A 100 -9.78 15.48 13.68
N PHE A 101 -8.85 15.07 12.81
CA PHE A 101 -8.89 15.43 11.39
C PHE A 101 -9.35 14.31 10.45
N LEU A 102 -9.14 13.03 10.78
CA LEU A 102 -9.41 11.90 9.88
C LEU A 102 -10.70 11.12 10.22
N GLY A 103 -11.36 11.49 11.32
CA GLY A 103 -12.60 10.85 11.78
C GLY A 103 -12.35 9.55 12.57
N THR A 104 -13.43 9.03 13.16
CA THR A 104 -13.34 7.96 14.18
C THR A 104 -12.93 6.60 13.63
N ASP A 105 -13.39 6.23 12.43
CA ASP A 105 -13.08 4.89 11.86
C ASP A 105 -11.60 4.77 11.47
N VAL A 106 -11.08 5.78 10.76
CA VAL A 106 -9.66 5.89 10.42
C VAL A 106 -8.82 6.05 11.68
N GLY A 107 -9.29 6.85 12.65
CA GLY A 107 -8.63 7.10 13.92
C GLY A 107 -8.43 5.81 14.73
N ILE A 108 -9.45 4.97 14.90
CA ILE A 108 -9.36 3.73 15.66
C ILE A 108 -8.35 2.74 15.03
N LYS A 109 -8.41 2.57 13.70
CA LYS A 109 -7.45 1.73 12.97
C LYS A 109 -6.02 2.25 13.12
N THR A 110 -5.85 3.57 13.04
CA THR A 110 -4.55 4.24 13.19
C THR A 110 -4.00 4.13 14.61
N VAL A 111 -4.84 4.24 15.63
CA VAL A 111 -4.42 3.98 17.03
C VAL A 111 -3.88 2.56 17.18
N TYR A 112 -4.65 1.57 16.72
CA TYR A 112 -4.23 0.18 16.82
C TYR A 112 -2.89 -0.07 16.10
N SER A 113 -2.76 0.37 14.85
CA SER A 113 -1.54 0.18 14.06
C SER A 113 -0.33 0.91 14.65
N SER A 114 -0.50 2.16 15.09
CA SER A 114 0.56 2.98 15.67
C SER A 114 1.04 2.44 17.01
N MET A 115 0.12 2.02 17.88
CA MET A 115 0.47 1.38 19.15
C MET A 115 1.18 0.05 18.94
N LEU A 116 0.68 -0.80 18.03
CA LEU A 116 1.32 -2.06 17.69
C LEU A 116 2.73 -1.86 17.13
N MET A 117 2.91 -0.89 16.21
CA MET A 117 4.23 -0.55 15.66
C MET A 117 5.19 -0.08 16.73
N SER A 118 4.78 0.90 17.54
CA SER A 118 5.64 1.48 18.58
C SER A 118 6.00 0.46 19.63
N PHE A 119 5.04 -0.35 20.10
CA PHE A 119 5.28 -1.43 21.04
C PHE A 119 6.23 -2.49 20.47
N SER A 120 6.04 -2.89 19.19
CA SER A 120 6.88 -3.89 18.55
C SER A 120 8.32 -3.41 18.37
N LEU A 121 8.52 -2.15 17.99
CA LEU A 121 9.87 -1.55 17.90
C LEU A 121 10.55 -1.51 19.27
N SER A 122 9.86 -1.01 20.30
CA SER A 122 10.41 -0.95 21.67
C SER A 122 10.68 -2.35 22.24
N ALA A 123 9.83 -3.31 21.96
CA ALA A 123 10.03 -4.70 22.39
C ALA A 123 11.26 -5.33 21.71
N LEU A 124 11.39 -5.18 20.39
CA LEU A 124 12.57 -5.69 19.67
C LEU A 124 13.86 -5.07 20.21
N ASP A 125 13.87 -3.77 20.43
CA ASP A 125 15.02 -3.07 20.96
C ASP A 125 15.43 -3.56 22.37
N ARG A 126 14.46 -3.96 23.19
CA ARG A 126 14.71 -4.46 24.54
C ARG A 126 15.11 -5.94 24.55
N PHE A 127 14.51 -6.78 23.69
CA PHE A 127 14.75 -8.23 23.70
C PHE A 127 15.84 -8.68 22.72
N MET A 128 16.09 -7.91 21.66
CA MET A 128 17.06 -8.23 20.62
C MET A 128 17.85 -6.97 20.19
N PRO A 129 18.56 -6.31 21.10
CA PRO A 129 19.28 -5.08 20.78
C PRO A 129 20.28 -5.32 19.63
N MET A 130 20.23 -4.47 18.61
CA MET A 130 21.15 -4.53 17.47
C MET A 130 22.42 -3.76 17.77
N ALA A 131 23.56 -4.44 17.68
CA ALA A 131 24.88 -3.82 17.89
C ALA A 131 25.43 -3.11 16.63
N GLY A 132 24.80 -3.28 15.48
CA GLY A 132 25.22 -2.69 14.19
C GLY A 132 24.40 -3.21 13.02
N THR A 133 24.88 -2.94 11.81
CA THR A 133 24.26 -3.36 10.55
C THR A 133 24.33 -4.87 10.36
N ILE A 134 23.41 -5.45 9.58
CA ILE A 134 23.38 -6.89 9.27
C ILE A 134 24.47 -7.22 8.25
N THR A 135 24.69 -6.31 7.30
CA THR A 135 25.68 -6.48 6.22
C THR A 135 26.61 -5.26 6.14
N ASP A 136 27.75 -5.43 5.48
CA ASP A 136 28.69 -4.32 5.21
C ASP A 136 28.33 -3.55 3.93
N GLN A 137 27.11 -3.72 3.40
CA GLN A 137 26.65 -3.11 2.16
C GLN A 137 25.45 -2.19 2.39
N PRO A 138 25.65 -0.90 2.69
CA PRO A 138 24.57 0.02 3.00
C PRO A 138 23.51 0.14 1.89
N MET A 139 23.90 0.03 0.63
CA MET A 139 22.95 0.10 -0.49
C MET A 139 22.00 -1.10 -0.53
N LEU A 140 22.49 -2.30 -0.20
CA LEU A 140 21.65 -3.49 -0.09
C LEU A 140 20.64 -3.34 1.05
N GLU A 141 21.08 -2.87 2.21
CA GLU A 141 20.22 -2.65 3.37
C GLU A 141 19.21 -1.52 3.12
N LEU A 142 19.60 -0.48 2.36
CA LEU A 142 18.70 0.59 1.96
C LEU A 142 17.50 0.05 1.15
N ILE A 143 17.72 -0.89 0.24
CA ILE A 143 16.63 -1.50 -0.54
C ILE A 143 15.59 -2.11 0.41
N PHE A 144 16.00 -2.90 1.38
CA PHE A 144 15.08 -3.49 2.36
C PHE A 144 14.46 -2.49 3.31
N ALA A 145 15.22 -1.47 3.72
CA ALA A 145 14.73 -0.35 4.53
C ALA A 145 13.66 0.48 3.80
N ILE A 146 13.64 0.47 2.47
CA ILE A 146 12.62 1.15 1.63
C ILE A 146 11.43 0.23 1.40
N PHE A 147 11.66 -0.93 0.77
CA PHE A 147 10.58 -1.77 0.23
C PHE A 147 9.66 -2.33 1.33
N LEU A 148 10.21 -2.82 2.44
CA LEU A 148 9.40 -3.41 3.50
C LEU A 148 8.46 -2.38 4.15
N PRO A 149 8.95 -1.22 4.64
CA PRO A 149 8.04 -0.22 5.18
C PRO A 149 7.10 0.39 4.13
N ALA A 150 7.54 0.55 2.88
CA ALA A 150 6.69 1.11 1.83
C ALA A 150 5.51 0.20 1.49
N ILE A 151 5.72 -1.12 1.37
CA ILE A 151 4.65 -2.09 1.13
C ILE A 151 3.68 -2.11 2.30
N GLY A 152 4.18 -2.17 3.54
CA GLY A 152 3.34 -2.13 4.73
C GLY A 152 2.51 -0.84 4.82
N SER A 153 3.13 0.32 4.62
CA SER A 153 2.42 1.62 4.59
C SER A 153 1.37 1.67 3.48
N ALA A 154 1.68 1.18 2.28
CA ALA A 154 0.73 1.17 1.16
C ALA A 154 -0.52 0.33 1.47
N ILE A 155 -0.35 -0.83 2.12
CA ILE A 155 -1.48 -1.66 2.57
C ILE A 155 -2.31 -0.92 3.61
N LEU A 156 -1.67 -0.29 4.61
CA LEU A 156 -2.36 0.49 5.65
C LEU A 156 -3.18 1.62 5.03
N PHE A 157 -2.59 2.43 4.17
CA PHE A 157 -3.28 3.54 3.52
C PHE A 157 -4.46 3.07 2.65
N ASN A 158 -4.34 1.92 2.00
CA ASN A 158 -5.41 1.36 1.18
C ASN A 158 -6.65 0.94 2.01
N ILE A 159 -6.46 0.53 3.26
CA ILE A 159 -7.56 0.16 4.17
C ILE A 159 -7.98 1.30 5.11
N GLY A 160 -7.49 2.52 4.85
CA GLY A 160 -7.81 3.70 5.66
C GLY A 160 -7.19 3.66 7.05
N ALA A 161 -5.95 3.18 7.16
CA ALA A 161 -5.17 3.18 8.39
C ALA A 161 -3.80 3.84 8.12
N SER A 162 -3.08 4.17 9.18
CA SER A 162 -1.74 4.75 9.13
C SER A 162 -0.85 4.08 10.19
N SER A 163 0.46 4.06 9.95
CA SER A 163 1.42 3.62 10.97
C SER A 163 1.59 4.62 12.13
N GLY A 164 0.91 5.75 12.04
CA GLY A 164 1.05 6.87 12.98
C GLY A 164 2.07 7.89 12.50
N GLY A 165 2.42 8.82 13.38
CA GLY A 165 3.45 9.81 13.08
C GLY A 165 3.11 10.74 11.92
N THR A 166 4.13 11.09 11.14
CA THR A 166 3.96 11.99 9.98
C THR A 166 3.09 11.40 8.87
N ASP A 167 2.85 10.10 8.85
CA ASP A 167 1.91 9.45 7.94
C ASP A 167 0.48 10.02 8.13
N ILE A 168 0.10 10.38 9.38
CA ILE A 168 -1.17 11.05 9.68
C ILE A 168 -1.23 12.41 9.00
N ILE A 169 -0.15 13.18 9.07
CA ILE A 169 -0.06 14.50 8.42
C ILE A 169 -0.18 14.34 6.90
N ALA A 170 0.48 13.35 6.33
CA ALA A 170 0.39 13.06 4.90
C ALA A 170 -1.05 12.65 4.47
N MET A 171 -1.76 11.87 5.29
CA MET A 171 -3.18 11.55 5.05
C MET A 171 -4.08 12.78 5.11
N ILE A 172 -3.86 13.68 6.07
CA ILE A 172 -4.59 14.95 6.16
C ILE A 172 -4.31 15.81 4.92
N LEU A 173 -3.04 15.90 4.51
CA LEU A 173 -2.65 16.66 3.33
C LEU A 173 -3.30 16.09 2.06
N LYS A 174 -3.30 14.76 1.89
CA LYS A 174 -4.01 14.09 0.79
C LYS A 174 -5.51 14.37 0.83
N ALA A 175 -6.15 14.34 1.99
CA ALA A 175 -7.59 14.58 2.12
C ALA A 175 -8.00 16.02 1.73
N HIS A 176 -7.09 16.98 1.83
CA HIS A 176 -7.32 18.40 1.53
C HIS A 176 -6.64 18.89 0.24
N SER A 177 -6.00 17.99 -0.52
CA SER A 177 -5.33 18.32 -1.77
C SER A 177 -5.52 17.21 -2.82
N SER A 178 -5.16 17.49 -4.07
CA SER A 178 -5.16 16.50 -5.17
C SER A 178 -3.87 15.66 -5.24
N MET A 179 -3.05 15.66 -4.19
CA MET A 179 -1.78 14.93 -4.15
C MET A 179 -2.00 13.43 -3.93
N ASN A 180 -1.16 12.60 -4.55
CA ASN A 180 -1.03 11.20 -4.17
C ASN A 180 -0.40 11.08 -2.78
N ILE A 181 -0.66 9.97 -2.09
CA ILE A 181 -0.17 9.79 -0.71
C ILE A 181 1.37 9.75 -0.64
N GLY A 182 2.04 9.16 -1.64
CA GLY A 182 3.49 9.15 -1.70
C GLY A 182 4.08 10.56 -1.85
N THR A 183 3.48 11.40 -2.70
CA THR A 183 3.88 12.80 -2.84
C THR A 183 3.65 13.58 -1.55
N ALA A 184 2.54 13.36 -0.85
CA ALA A 184 2.26 13.98 0.44
C ALA A 184 3.31 13.58 1.50
N LEU A 185 3.69 12.30 1.55
CA LEU A 185 4.75 11.79 2.41
C LEU A 185 6.11 12.43 2.09
N LEU A 186 6.44 12.59 0.79
CA LEU A 186 7.67 13.24 0.37
C LEU A 186 7.75 14.67 0.91
N VAL A 187 6.69 15.45 0.77
CA VAL A 187 6.63 16.85 1.27
C VAL A 187 6.78 16.91 2.78
N VAL A 188 6.12 16.02 3.52
CA VAL A 188 6.14 16.02 4.99
C VAL A 188 7.49 15.56 5.53
N ASP A 189 8.09 14.55 4.91
CA ASP A 189 9.29 13.89 5.44
C ASP A 189 10.61 14.53 4.97
N ILE A 190 10.58 15.49 4.04
CA ILE A 190 11.79 16.13 3.49
C ILE A 190 12.66 16.77 4.57
N THR A 191 12.03 17.30 5.63
CA THR A 191 12.74 17.94 6.73
C THR A 191 13.66 16.99 7.49
N SER A 192 13.22 15.74 7.71
CA SER A 192 14.05 14.71 8.37
C SER A 192 15.28 14.35 7.54
N VAL A 193 15.12 14.34 6.21
CA VAL A 193 16.22 14.08 5.28
C VAL A 193 17.23 15.23 5.28
N VAL A 194 16.75 16.48 5.24
CA VAL A 194 17.65 17.66 5.32
C VAL A 194 18.44 17.64 6.64
N MET A 195 17.81 17.36 7.76
CA MET A 195 18.51 17.24 9.04
C MET A 195 19.56 16.12 9.04
N SER A 196 19.32 15.04 8.31
CA SER A 196 20.24 13.92 8.18
C SER A 196 21.60 14.32 7.60
N PHE A 197 21.64 15.25 6.64
CA PHE A 197 22.90 15.78 6.09
C PHE A 197 23.77 16.46 7.15
N PHE A 198 23.15 17.18 8.06
CA PHE A 198 23.88 17.92 9.11
C PHE A 198 24.33 17.01 10.26
N VAL A 199 23.54 15.99 10.61
CA VAL A 199 23.76 15.12 11.77
C VAL A 199 24.64 13.91 11.45
N PHE A 200 24.40 13.25 10.31
CA PHE A 200 25.08 12.02 9.91
C PHE A 200 26.07 12.22 8.76
N GLY A 201 26.12 13.42 8.19
CA GLY A 201 26.98 13.75 7.07
C GLY A 201 26.40 13.43 5.68
N PRO A 202 27.13 13.79 4.61
CA PRO A 202 26.58 13.77 3.24
C PRO A 202 26.23 12.38 2.75
N THR A 203 26.99 11.35 3.10
CA THR A 203 26.73 9.99 2.63
C THR A 203 25.38 9.46 3.13
N THR A 204 25.13 9.57 4.43
CA THR A 204 23.85 9.14 5.03
C THR A 204 22.69 10.04 4.58
N GLY A 205 22.95 11.34 4.40
CA GLY A 205 21.98 12.27 3.83
C GLY A 205 21.56 11.90 2.41
N LEU A 206 22.49 11.52 1.54
CA LEU A 206 22.20 11.05 0.17
C LEU A 206 21.41 9.74 0.17
N TYR A 207 21.80 8.78 1.01
CA TYR A 207 21.01 7.54 1.16
C TYR A 207 19.60 7.81 1.67
N SER A 208 19.44 8.73 2.63
CA SER A 208 18.14 9.13 3.14
C SER A 208 17.28 9.84 2.09
N SER A 209 17.89 10.69 1.25
CA SER A 209 17.21 11.34 0.13
C SER A 209 16.71 10.33 -0.89
N LEU A 210 17.59 9.41 -1.31
CA LEU A 210 17.23 8.33 -2.22
C LEU A 210 16.13 7.44 -1.60
N GLY A 211 16.26 7.14 -0.30
CA GLY A 211 15.27 6.36 0.45
C GLY A 211 13.89 7.01 0.48
N LEU A 212 13.81 8.31 0.71
CA LEU A 212 12.55 9.05 0.73
C LEU A 212 11.87 9.05 -0.66
N MET A 213 12.64 9.39 -1.70
CA MET A 213 12.12 9.39 -3.09
C MET A 213 11.62 8.00 -3.50
N ALA A 214 12.43 6.97 -3.30
CA ALA A 214 12.07 5.60 -3.67
C ALA A 214 10.89 5.08 -2.84
N LYS A 215 10.83 5.36 -1.52
CA LYS A 215 9.69 4.99 -0.67
C LYS A 215 8.38 5.60 -1.20
N SER A 216 8.40 6.89 -1.55
CA SER A 216 7.23 7.59 -2.11
C SER A 216 6.72 6.90 -3.38
N LEU A 217 7.60 6.64 -4.34
CA LEU A 217 7.26 5.96 -5.59
C LEU A 217 6.73 4.54 -5.37
N VAL A 218 7.35 3.79 -4.46
CA VAL A 218 6.91 2.41 -4.15
C VAL A 218 5.52 2.43 -3.51
N ILE A 219 5.23 3.33 -2.59
CA ILE A 219 3.91 3.44 -1.96
C ILE A 219 2.83 3.72 -3.02
N ASP A 220 3.02 4.73 -3.85
CA ASP A 220 2.06 5.07 -4.90
C ASP A 220 1.89 3.92 -5.90
N GLY A 221 2.98 3.31 -6.35
CA GLY A 221 2.94 2.16 -7.25
C GLY A 221 2.24 0.93 -6.65
N VAL A 222 2.42 0.65 -5.36
CA VAL A 222 1.75 -0.47 -4.69
C VAL A 222 0.26 -0.18 -4.54
N ILE A 223 -0.14 1.03 -4.13
CA ILE A 223 -1.55 1.43 -4.01
C ILE A 223 -2.25 1.36 -5.37
N GLU A 224 -1.60 1.87 -6.42
CA GLU A 224 -2.12 1.81 -7.79
C GLU A 224 -2.34 0.35 -8.22
N ASN A 225 -1.36 -0.53 -7.98
CA ASN A 225 -1.48 -1.96 -8.32
C ASN A 225 -2.58 -2.68 -7.53
N ILE A 226 -2.78 -2.35 -6.25
CA ILE A 226 -3.85 -2.93 -5.43
C ILE A 226 -5.22 -2.52 -5.97
N ASN A 227 -5.37 -1.26 -6.39
CA ASN A 227 -6.63 -0.70 -6.87
C ASN A 227 -6.87 -0.94 -8.37
N LEU A 228 -5.91 -1.58 -9.06
CA LEU A 228 -5.97 -1.79 -10.50
C LEU A 228 -7.19 -2.63 -10.90
N CYS A 229 -8.08 -2.00 -11.65
CA CYS A 229 -9.22 -2.63 -12.30
C CYS A 229 -8.96 -2.83 -13.79
N LYS A 230 -9.69 -3.75 -14.39
CA LYS A 230 -9.68 -4.00 -15.84
C LYS A 230 -10.96 -3.47 -16.44
N CYS A 231 -10.82 -2.60 -17.43
CA CYS A 231 -11.90 -2.08 -18.23
C CYS A 231 -11.95 -2.87 -19.55
N PHE A 232 -13.09 -3.46 -19.83
CA PHE A 232 -13.32 -4.23 -21.05
C PHE A 232 -14.20 -3.43 -22.01
N ASN A 233 -13.78 -3.38 -23.26
CA ASN A 233 -14.64 -3.06 -24.39
C ASN A 233 -14.66 -4.29 -25.30
N ILE A 234 -15.81 -4.96 -25.36
CA ILE A 234 -16.01 -6.21 -26.08
C ILE A 234 -16.90 -5.93 -27.26
N ILE A 235 -16.39 -6.14 -28.48
CA ILE A 235 -17.13 -5.98 -29.73
C ILE A 235 -17.54 -7.39 -30.17
N CYS A 236 -18.84 -7.66 -30.19
CA CYS A 236 -19.41 -8.97 -30.41
C CYS A 236 -20.65 -8.90 -31.31
N ASP A 237 -21.06 -10.04 -31.84
CA ASP A 237 -22.30 -10.21 -32.59
C ASP A 237 -23.46 -10.60 -31.69
N ASP A 238 -23.22 -11.51 -30.73
CA ASP A 238 -24.22 -11.96 -29.75
C ASP A 238 -23.83 -11.51 -28.31
N PRO A 239 -24.43 -10.41 -27.81
CA PRO A 239 -24.09 -9.88 -26.50
C PRO A 239 -24.72 -10.65 -25.34
N ASP A 240 -25.83 -11.37 -25.53
CA ASP A 240 -26.66 -11.90 -24.46
C ASP A 240 -25.94 -12.90 -23.55
N PRO A 241 -25.22 -13.91 -24.07
CA PRO A 241 -24.51 -14.87 -23.22
C PRO A 241 -23.40 -14.20 -22.41
N ILE A 242 -22.72 -13.20 -23.00
CA ILE A 242 -21.63 -12.47 -22.35
C ILE A 242 -22.19 -11.60 -21.23
N CYS A 243 -23.29 -10.89 -21.47
CA CYS A 243 -23.95 -10.06 -20.48
C CYS A 243 -24.51 -10.89 -19.33
N ASP A 244 -25.11 -12.02 -19.61
CA ASP A 244 -25.59 -12.96 -18.60
C ASP A 244 -24.47 -13.42 -17.67
N PHE A 245 -23.33 -13.79 -18.22
CA PHE A 245 -22.15 -14.16 -17.43
C PHE A 245 -21.62 -13.01 -16.58
N ILE A 246 -21.57 -11.77 -17.12
CA ILE A 246 -21.12 -10.58 -16.38
C ILE A 246 -22.06 -10.33 -15.20
N ILE A 247 -23.38 -10.41 -15.40
CA ILE A 247 -24.36 -10.07 -14.38
C ILE A 247 -24.50 -11.20 -13.35
N LYS A 248 -24.70 -12.44 -13.80
CA LYS A 248 -25.04 -13.58 -12.93
C LYS A 248 -23.81 -14.20 -12.24
N ASP A 249 -22.70 -14.38 -12.98
CA ASP A 249 -21.53 -15.09 -12.47
C ASP A 249 -20.46 -14.16 -11.88
N LEU A 250 -20.34 -12.93 -12.41
CA LEU A 250 -19.36 -11.97 -11.93
C LEU A 250 -19.96 -10.91 -11.02
N ASN A 251 -21.30 -10.83 -10.92
CA ASN A 251 -22.02 -9.81 -10.15
C ASN A 251 -21.53 -8.39 -10.49
N ARG A 252 -21.47 -8.07 -11.79
CA ARG A 252 -21.06 -6.78 -12.33
C ARG A 252 -22.07 -6.25 -13.30
N SER A 253 -22.12 -4.93 -13.47
CA SER A 253 -22.92 -4.28 -14.50
C SER A 253 -22.17 -4.19 -15.80
N ALA A 254 -22.89 -4.13 -16.90
CA ALA A 254 -22.38 -3.84 -18.23
C ALA A 254 -23.23 -2.77 -18.90
N THR A 255 -22.58 -1.95 -19.71
CA THR A 255 -23.25 -0.97 -20.58
C THR A 255 -23.13 -1.46 -22.02
N ILE A 256 -24.25 -1.48 -22.72
CA ILE A 256 -24.32 -1.97 -24.11
C ILE A 256 -24.66 -0.78 -25.03
N TYR A 257 -23.98 -0.71 -26.16
CA TYR A 257 -24.32 0.21 -27.22
C TYR A 257 -24.07 -0.41 -28.61
N LYS A 258 -24.84 0.04 -29.59
CA LYS A 258 -24.71 -0.42 -30.98
C LYS A 258 -23.60 0.35 -31.67
N ALA A 259 -22.82 -0.38 -32.46
CA ALA A 259 -21.76 0.17 -33.29
C ALA A 259 -21.86 -0.43 -34.70
N GLN A 260 -21.22 0.20 -35.67
CA GLN A 260 -21.14 -0.29 -37.05
C GLN A 260 -19.66 -0.45 -37.46
N GLY A 261 -19.34 -1.58 -38.03
CA GLY A 261 -18.02 -1.79 -38.62
C GLY A 261 -17.78 -0.88 -39.78
N ALA A 262 -16.73 -0.07 -39.73
CA ALA A 262 -16.44 0.91 -40.79
C ALA A 262 -16.17 0.28 -42.16
N PHE A 263 -15.59 -0.90 -42.18
CA PHE A 263 -15.29 -1.63 -43.42
C PHE A 263 -16.44 -2.54 -43.87
N SER A 264 -17.01 -3.32 -42.95
CA SER A 264 -18.02 -4.32 -43.25
C SER A 264 -19.43 -3.76 -43.32
N HIS A 265 -19.67 -2.58 -42.74
CA HIS A 265 -20.98 -1.97 -42.52
C HIS A 265 -21.98 -2.85 -41.71
N HIS A 266 -21.49 -3.95 -41.16
CA HIS A 266 -22.32 -4.80 -40.26
C HIS A 266 -22.53 -4.13 -38.91
N SER A 267 -23.74 -4.30 -38.36
CA SER A 267 -24.06 -3.90 -36.99
C SER A 267 -23.34 -4.79 -36.00
N LYS A 268 -22.64 -4.21 -35.06
CA LYS A 268 -21.97 -4.88 -33.93
C LYS A 268 -22.50 -4.33 -32.61
N THR A 269 -22.37 -5.13 -31.58
CA THR A 269 -22.68 -4.69 -30.22
C THR A 269 -21.39 -4.50 -29.43
N VAL A 270 -21.27 -3.38 -28.72
CA VAL A 270 -20.13 -3.12 -27.83
C VAL A 270 -20.62 -3.22 -26.40
N ILE A 271 -19.96 -4.08 -25.62
CA ILE A 271 -20.20 -4.24 -24.19
C ILE A 271 -19.06 -3.58 -23.45
N MET A 272 -19.36 -2.56 -22.64
CA MET A 272 -18.40 -1.92 -21.74
C MET A 272 -18.66 -2.38 -20.31
N THR A 273 -17.63 -2.91 -19.65
CA THR A 273 -17.71 -3.34 -18.27
C THR A 273 -16.38 -3.18 -17.56
N THR A 274 -16.42 -2.99 -16.25
CA THR A 274 -15.23 -2.84 -15.41
C THR A 274 -15.27 -3.84 -14.27
N MET A 275 -14.09 -4.41 -13.94
CA MET A 275 -14.00 -5.45 -12.92
C MET A 275 -12.60 -5.59 -12.35
N LYS A 276 -12.48 -6.31 -11.23
CA LYS A 276 -11.18 -6.65 -10.63
C LYS A 276 -10.41 -7.67 -11.48
N ARG A 277 -9.09 -7.70 -11.32
CA ARG A 277 -8.18 -8.55 -12.11
C ARG A 277 -8.56 -10.04 -12.10
N SER A 278 -9.00 -10.58 -10.96
CA SER A 278 -9.42 -11.98 -10.84
C SER A 278 -10.67 -12.30 -11.70
N GLN A 279 -11.63 -11.38 -11.71
CA GLN A 279 -12.86 -11.51 -12.53
C GLN A 279 -12.53 -11.35 -14.02
N ALA A 280 -11.60 -10.47 -14.36
CA ALA A 280 -11.18 -10.22 -15.74
C ALA A 280 -10.63 -11.47 -16.44
N VAL A 281 -9.85 -12.29 -15.72
CA VAL A 281 -9.34 -13.57 -16.25
C VAL A 281 -10.51 -14.53 -16.57
N ARG A 282 -11.50 -14.61 -15.67
CA ARG A 282 -12.70 -15.46 -15.89
C ARG A 282 -13.49 -14.97 -17.10
N LEU A 283 -13.77 -13.68 -17.19
CA LEU A 283 -14.50 -13.11 -18.33
C LEU A 283 -13.79 -13.35 -19.65
N ARG A 284 -12.50 -13.06 -19.74
CA ARG A 284 -11.69 -13.27 -20.94
C ARG A 284 -11.75 -14.72 -21.43
N ASN A 285 -11.62 -15.68 -20.50
CA ASN A 285 -11.65 -17.09 -20.82
C ASN A 285 -13.05 -17.53 -21.28
N TYR A 286 -14.11 -16.98 -20.67
CA TYR A 286 -15.49 -17.23 -21.06
C TYR A 286 -15.78 -16.74 -22.47
N ILE A 287 -15.45 -15.46 -22.78
CA ILE A 287 -15.69 -14.88 -24.11
C ILE A 287 -14.97 -15.68 -25.20
N LYS A 288 -13.70 -16.04 -24.99
CA LYS A 288 -12.95 -16.86 -25.94
C LYS A 288 -13.58 -18.21 -26.23
N LYS A 289 -14.36 -18.74 -25.28
CA LYS A 289 -15.06 -20.03 -25.43
C LYS A 289 -16.41 -19.87 -26.14
N VAL A 290 -17.16 -18.81 -25.85
CA VAL A 290 -18.53 -18.60 -26.35
C VAL A 290 -18.51 -17.92 -27.70
N GLU A 291 -17.67 -16.90 -27.89
CA GLU A 291 -17.55 -16.13 -29.12
C GLU A 291 -16.07 -15.90 -29.46
N PRO A 292 -15.38 -16.87 -30.07
CA PRO A 292 -13.95 -16.77 -30.38
C PRO A 292 -13.60 -15.62 -31.33
N THR A 293 -14.55 -15.10 -32.09
CA THR A 293 -14.41 -14.00 -33.04
C THR A 293 -14.60 -12.63 -32.40
N ALA A 294 -15.05 -12.57 -31.16
CA ALA A 294 -15.21 -11.30 -30.45
C ALA A 294 -13.88 -10.57 -30.29
N PHE A 295 -13.90 -9.26 -30.59
CA PHE A 295 -12.73 -8.41 -30.35
C PHE A 295 -12.79 -7.83 -28.94
N ILE A 296 -11.74 -8.06 -28.14
CA ILE A 296 -11.68 -7.65 -26.75
C ILE A 296 -10.54 -6.67 -26.56
N LEU A 297 -10.86 -5.43 -26.21
CA LEU A 297 -9.91 -4.44 -25.75
C LEU A 297 -9.92 -4.39 -24.22
N ILE A 298 -8.79 -4.63 -23.60
CA ILE A 298 -8.63 -4.60 -22.14
C ILE A 298 -7.67 -3.47 -21.80
N SER A 299 -8.15 -2.47 -21.09
CA SER A 299 -7.34 -1.39 -20.53
C SER A 299 -7.27 -1.48 -19.00
N ASN A 300 -6.24 -0.87 -18.43
CA ASN A 300 -6.08 -0.75 -17.00
C ASN A 300 -6.68 0.58 -16.53
N SER A 301 -7.32 0.58 -15.36
CA SER A 301 -7.70 1.78 -14.65
C SER A 301 -7.48 1.57 -13.16
N SER A 302 -6.75 2.47 -12.54
CA SER A 302 -6.51 2.48 -11.08
C SER A 302 -7.52 3.35 -10.35
N GLU A 303 -8.29 4.16 -11.08
CA GLU A 303 -9.26 5.09 -10.51
C GLU A 303 -10.62 4.90 -11.19
N ILE A 304 -11.56 4.28 -10.48
CA ILE A 304 -12.95 4.11 -10.89
C ILE A 304 -13.82 4.54 -9.72
N ILE A 305 -14.59 5.60 -9.93
CA ILE A 305 -15.51 6.15 -8.93
C ILE A 305 -16.93 5.65 -9.27
N GLY A 306 -17.59 4.98 -8.33
CA GLY A 306 -18.94 4.50 -8.53
C GLY A 306 -19.31 3.32 -7.64
N LYS A 307 -20.59 2.94 -7.64
CA LYS A 307 -21.13 1.86 -6.82
C LYS A 307 -20.40 0.53 -7.11
N GLY A 308 -19.76 -0.04 -6.09
CA GLY A 308 -18.99 -1.28 -6.19
C GLY A 308 -17.49 -1.11 -6.48
N PHE A 309 -17.02 0.14 -6.56
CA PHE A 309 -15.62 0.56 -6.65
C PHE A 309 -15.30 1.58 -5.55
N LEU A 310 -14.43 2.56 -5.82
CA LEU A 310 -14.15 3.63 -4.86
C LEU A 310 -15.42 4.45 -4.64
N SER A 311 -15.86 4.59 -3.40
CA SER A 311 -16.89 5.56 -2.99
C SER A 311 -16.17 6.79 -2.44
N ASN A 312 -16.59 7.98 -2.87
CA ASN A 312 -16.16 9.23 -2.25
C ASN A 312 -16.49 9.25 -0.76
#